data_d240e3fefedcb03c910f8ceb6937c69a
#
_entry.id   d240e3fefedcb03c910f8ceb6937c69a
#
_cell.length_a   1.000
_cell.length_b   1.000
_cell.length_c   1.000
_cell.angle_alpha   90.00
_cell.angle_beta   90.00
_cell.angle_gamma   90.00
#
_symmetry.space_group_name_H-M   'P 1'
#
loop_
_entity.id
_entity.type
_entity.pdbx_description
1 polymer ?
#
loop_
_entity_poly.entity_id
_entity_poly.type
_entity_poly.pdbx_seq_one_letter_code
_entity_poly.pdbx_strand_id
1 'polypeptide(L)'
;MIKINIQKQLHGSHGDMDLDVNVEIKEGELLALSGESGSGKTTLLRILAGLESAKGTIKVDDEFWLNKKTSLPPQQRKIGYVFQDYALFDNMSVEQNLLFVKDDKELSDKLLEITELTELRKRMPSTLSGGQKQRVSLCRAMMNKPKLLLMDEPLSALDSKMRKKLQNEILALHNEFGTTTIMVSHEPSEIYHLASRVIILNQGIIVNDGTPKDVLLCTNGSQKFSFEGELLEIVEVDIILVAIISIGQQLVEVVVSESEAKNLIVGQKVNVSTKAFAPTIG
;
A
#
# COMPACT_ATOMS: atom_id res chain seq x y z
N MET A 1 -10.60 16.42 8.48
CA MET A 1 -10.65 15.14 9.22
C MET A 1 -11.67 14.21 8.59
N ILE A 2 -11.35 12.91 8.43
CA ILE A 2 -12.22 11.90 7.81
C ILE A 2 -12.66 10.89 8.86
N LYS A 3 -13.98 10.66 8.97
CA LYS A 3 -14.56 9.66 9.87
C LYS A 3 -15.26 8.60 9.05
N ILE A 4 -14.90 7.35 9.27
CA ILE A 4 -15.38 6.17 8.55
C ILE A 4 -15.96 5.21 9.59
N ASN A 5 -17.23 4.87 9.44
CA ASN A 5 -17.88 3.80 10.20
C ASN A 5 -18.81 3.07 9.25
N ILE A 6 -18.33 1.98 8.67
CA ILE A 6 -19.02 1.25 7.60
C ILE A 6 -19.06 -0.24 7.85
N GLN A 7 -20.11 -0.85 7.34
CA GLN A 7 -20.30 -2.30 7.31
C GLN A 7 -20.74 -2.76 5.93
N LYS A 8 -20.16 -3.88 5.47
CA LYS A 8 -20.51 -4.50 4.20
C LYS A 8 -20.20 -5.97 4.21
N GLN A 9 -21.17 -6.79 3.82
CA GLN A 9 -20.93 -8.20 3.55
C GLN A 9 -20.18 -8.38 2.23
N LEU A 10 -19.10 -9.14 2.27
CA LEU A 10 -18.27 -9.49 1.12
C LEU A 10 -18.35 -10.99 0.88
N HIS A 11 -18.39 -11.36 -0.40
CA HIS A 11 -18.35 -12.75 -0.84
C HIS A 11 -16.98 -12.98 -1.50
N GLY A 12 -16.08 -13.64 -0.81
CA GLY A 12 -14.71 -13.89 -1.26
C GLY A 12 -14.44 -15.36 -1.61
N SER A 13 -13.27 -15.61 -2.18
CA SER A 13 -12.80 -16.97 -2.52
C SER A 13 -12.66 -17.89 -1.29
N HIS A 14 -12.56 -17.32 -0.09
CA HIS A 14 -12.42 -18.02 1.19
C HIS A 14 -13.72 -18.05 2.02
N GLY A 15 -14.85 -17.70 1.40
CA GLY A 15 -16.16 -17.64 2.04
C GLY A 15 -16.68 -16.21 2.26
N ASP A 16 -17.80 -16.12 2.96
CA ASP A 16 -18.43 -14.86 3.32
C ASP A 16 -17.64 -14.18 4.44
N MET A 17 -17.45 -12.87 4.32
CA MET A 17 -16.73 -12.04 5.28
C MET A 17 -17.47 -10.72 5.47
N ASP A 18 -17.56 -10.24 6.71
CA ASP A 18 -18.10 -8.93 7.01
C ASP A 18 -16.97 -7.90 7.13
N LEU A 19 -16.96 -6.91 6.21
CA LEU A 19 -16.12 -5.74 6.34
C LEU A 19 -16.76 -4.80 7.37
N ASP A 20 -16.11 -4.63 8.52
CA ASP A 20 -16.53 -3.72 9.59
C ASP A 20 -15.37 -2.80 9.97
N VAL A 21 -15.44 -1.56 9.52
CA VAL A 21 -14.35 -0.58 9.67
C VAL A 21 -14.85 0.67 10.37
N ASN A 22 -14.24 0.95 11.53
CA ASN A 22 -14.45 2.18 12.28
C ASN A 22 -13.12 2.86 12.52
N VAL A 23 -12.87 3.99 11.84
CA VAL A 23 -11.60 4.71 11.90
C VAL A 23 -11.77 6.21 11.66
N GLU A 24 -10.93 7.00 12.33
CA GLU A 24 -10.77 8.43 12.08
C GLU A 24 -9.38 8.70 11.49
N ILE A 25 -9.31 9.51 10.43
CA ILE A 25 -8.08 9.89 9.73
C ILE A 25 -7.92 11.39 9.83
N LYS A 26 -6.75 11.85 10.24
CA LYS A 26 -6.45 13.27 10.36
C LYS A 26 -6.25 13.89 8.98
N GLU A 27 -6.51 15.19 8.89
CA GLU A 27 -6.21 15.95 7.67
C GLU A 27 -4.71 15.96 7.40
N GLY A 28 -4.33 15.76 6.13
CA GLY A 28 -2.93 15.69 5.73
C GLY A 28 -2.20 14.43 6.20
N GLU A 29 -2.89 13.41 6.72
CA GLU A 29 -2.27 12.15 7.11
C GLU A 29 -2.03 11.25 5.89
N LEU A 30 -0.84 10.64 5.79
CA LEU A 30 -0.57 9.54 4.87
C LEU A 30 -0.70 8.22 5.63
N LEU A 31 -1.83 7.55 5.41
CA LEU A 31 -2.21 6.29 6.03
C LEU A 31 -1.89 5.13 5.09
N ALA A 32 -1.14 4.15 5.55
CA ALA A 32 -1.02 2.87 4.88
C ALA A 32 -2.09 1.88 5.38
N LEU A 33 -2.77 1.24 4.44
CA LEU A 33 -3.70 0.15 4.71
C LEU A 33 -3.04 -1.17 4.25
N SER A 34 -2.71 -2.03 5.19
CA SER A 34 -2.03 -3.30 4.94
C SER A 34 -2.86 -4.50 5.42
N GLY A 35 -2.42 -5.71 5.12
CA GLY A 35 -3.11 -6.95 5.49
C GLY A 35 -3.10 -7.98 4.36
N GLU A 36 -3.55 -9.19 4.63
CA GLU A 36 -3.56 -10.29 3.68
C GLU A 36 -4.39 -10.01 2.43
N SER A 37 -4.11 -10.74 1.35
CA SER A 37 -4.95 -10.70 0.14
C SER A 37 -6.37 -11.12 0.49
N GLY A 38 -7.35 -10.40 -0.04
CA GLY A 38 -8.76 -10.69 0.26
C GLY A 38 -9.29 -10.11 1.58
N SER A 39 -8.47 -9.41 2.39
CA SER A 39 -8.94 -8.82 3.67
C SER A 39 -9.92 -7.64 3.53
N GLY A 40 -10.22 -7.17 2.31
CA GLY A 40 -11.18 -6.09 2.05
C GLY A 40 -10.59 -4.70 1.77
N LYS A 41 -9.26 -4.57 1.65
CA LYS A 41 -8.56 -3.29 1.43
C LYS A 41 -9.06 -2.52 0.20
N THR A 42 -8.99 -3.15 -0.97
CA THR A 42 -9.49 -2.55 -2.24
C THR A 42 -10.97 -2.23 -2.16
N THR A 43 -11.77 -3.09 -1.51
CA THR A 43 -13.21 -2.82 -1.32
C THR A 43 -13.42 -1.58 -0.45
N LEU A 44 -12.64 -1.41 0.62
CA LEU A 44 -12.69 -0.19 1.44
C LEU A 44 -12.37 1.06 0.60
N LEU A 45 -11.30 1.03 -0.20
CA LEU A 45 -10.99 2.15 -1.10
C LEU A 45 -12.13 2.44 -2.07
N ARG A 46 -12.73 1.40 -2.67
CA ARG A 46 -13.87 1.55 -3.60
C ARG A 46 -15.11 2.13 -2.94
N ILE A 47 -15.39 1.75 -1.68
CA ILE A 47 -16.48 2.34 -0.88
C ILE A 47 -16.21 3.82 -0.61
N LEU A 48 -14.99 4.18 -0.23
CA LEU A 48 -14.59 5.59 -0.01
C LEU A 48 -14.68 6.39 -1.31
N ALA A 49 -14.36 5.79 -2.43
CA ALA A 49 -14.50 6.40 -3.75
C ALA A 49 -15.97 6.55 -4.20
N GLY A 50 -16.92 5.87 -3.56
CA GLY A 50 -18.33 5.82 -4.01
C GLY A 50 -18.56 4.90 -5.19
N LEU A 51 -17.59 4.03 -5.51
CA LEU A 51 -17.67 3.01 -6.56
C LEU A 51 -18.36 1.74 -6.07
N GLU A 52 -18.55 1.63 -4.77
CA GLU A 52 -19.16 0.48 -4.13
C GLU A 52 -20.04 0.89 -2.96
N SER A 53 -21.17 0.22 -2.77
CA SER A 53 -22.13 0.52 -1.70
C SER A 53 -21.74 -0.13 -0.37
N ALA A 54 -22.04 0.55 0.72
CA ALA A 54 -21.91 0.03 2.07
C ALA A 54 -23.01 0.59 2.98
N LYS A 55 -23.19 0.00 4.16
CA LYS A 55 -24.00 0.57 5.24
C LYS A 55 -23.10 1.38 6.17
N GLY A 56 -23.68 2.39 6.84
CA GLY A 56 -22.95 3.17 7.84
C GLY A 56 -22.78 4.63 7.47
N THR A 57 -21.65 5.23 7.86
CA THR A 57 -21.38 6.65 7.66
C THR A 57 -19.95 6.90 7.20
N ILE A 58 -19.80 7.80 6.23
CA ILE A 58 -18.53 8.39 5.82
C ILE A 58 -18.71 9.90 5.88
N LYS A 59 -17.93 10.57 6.73
CA LYS A 59 -17.93 12.02 6.86
C LYS A 59 -16.53 12.55 6.55
N VAL A 60 -16.44 13.51 5.63
CA VAL A 60 -15.19 14.18 5.27
C VAL A 60 -15.36 15.65 5.61
N ASP A 61 -14.61 16.13 6.58
CA ASP A 61 -14.80 17.43 7.24
C ASP A 61 -16.24 17.56 7.77
N ASP A 62 -17.03 18.48 7.24
CA ASP A 62 -18.43 18.69 7.63
C ASP A 62 -19.43 18.04 6.67
N GLU A 63 -18.97 17.38 5.61
CA GLU A 63 -19.81 16.81 4.57
C GLU A 63 -19.96 15.28 4.75
N PHE A 64 -21.22 14.81 4.72
CA PHE A 64 -21.51 13.39 4.68
C PHE A 64 -21.42 12.87 3.22
N TRP A 65 -20.47 11.98 2.96
CA TRP A 65 -20.38 11.26 1.69
C TRP A 65 -21.27 10.02 1.68
N LEU A 66 -21.49 9.43 2.85
CA LEU A 66 -22.39 8.30 3.05
C LEU A 66 -23.07 8.44 4.43
N ASN A 67 -24.38 8.28 4.45
CA ASN A 67 -25.17 8.08 5.67
C ASN A 67 -26.52 7.42 5.30
N LYS A 68 -27.43 7.25 6.28
CA LYS A 68 -28.76 6.64 6.04
C LYS A 68 -29.60 7.33 4.96
N LYS A 69 -29.35 8.62 4.66
CA LYS A 69 -30.13 9.44 3.72
C LYS A 69 -29.35 9.83 2.47
N THR A 70 -28.03 9.83 2.54
CA THR A 70 -27.14 10.36 1.50
C THR A 70 -26.13 9.30 1.10
N SER A 71 -25.94 9.13 -0.20
CA SER A 71 -24.81 8.42 -0.79
C SER A 71 -24.33 9.22 -1.99
N LEU A 72 -23.26 10.01 -1.77
CA LEU A 72 -22.69 10.82 -2.84
C LEU A 72 -22.05 9.92 -3.90
N PRO A 73 -22.37 10.10 -5.18
CA PRO A 73 -21.71 9.40 -6.27
C PRO A 73 -20.24 9.87 -6.39
N PRO A 74 -19.35 9.09 -7.07
CA PRO A 74 -17.93 9.42 -7.19
C PRO A 74 -17.64 10.83 -7.68
N GLN A 75 -18.44 11.33 -8.63
CA GLN A 75 -18.27 12.65 -9.25
C GLN A 75 -18.48 13.82 -8.27
N GLN A 76 -19.20 13.60 -7.18
CA GLN A 76 -19.47 14.60 -6.15
C GLN A 76 -18.50 14.50 -4.97
N ARG A 77 -17.72 13.41 -4.87
CA ARG A 77 -16.66 13.25 -3.87
C ARG A 77 -15.38 13.90 -4.39
N LYS A 78 -14.77 14.75 -3.60
CA LYS A 78 -13.46 15.36 -3.94
C LYS A 78 -12.34 14.34 -3.68
N ILE A 79 -12.26 13.31 -4.51
CA ILE A 79 -11.25 12.25 -4.43
C ILE A 79 -10.33 12.26 -5.64
N GLY A 80 -9.09 11.80 -5.44
CA GLY A 80 -8.23 11.27 -6.47
C GLY A 80 -8.10 9.76 -6.27
N TYR A 81 -8.16 8.98 -7.34
CA TYR A 81 -7.98 7.53 -7.27
C TYR A 81 -6.88 7.09 -8.23
N VAL A 82 -5.88 6.42 -7.70
CA VAL A 82 -4.82 5.76 -8.46
C VAL A 82 -5.09 4.27 -8.43
N PHE A 83 -5.48 3.73 -9.60
CA PHE A 83 -5.79 2.32 -9.79
C PHE A 83 -4.51 1.52 -10.02
N GLN A 84 -4.55 0.23 -9.72
CA GLN A 84 -3.46 -0.71 -9.94
C GLN A 84 -3.10 -0.85 -11.44
N ASP A 85 -4.09 -0.75 -12.32
CA ASP A 85 -3.98 -0.87 -13.79
C ASP A 85 -3.78 0.47 -14.53
N TYR A 86 -3.39 1.53 -13.80
CA TYR A 86 -3.18 2.90 -14.29
C TYR A 86 -4.44 3.61 -14.81
N ALA A 87 -5.37 2.91 -15.44
CA ALA A 87 -6.62 3.39 -16.02
C ALA A 87 -6.49 4.66 -16.89
N LEU A 88 -5.39 4.79 -17.66
CA LEU A 88 -5.16 5.93 -18.54
C LEU A 88 -6.05 5.86 -19.80
N PHE A 89 -6.37 7.01 -20.37
CA PHE A 89 -7.05 7.11 -21.66
C PHE A 89 -6.02 6.95 -22.79
N ASP A 90 -6.01 5.81 -23.46
CA ASP A 90 -5.01 5.46 -24.48
C ASP A 90 -5.08 6.35 -25.74
N ASN A 91 -6.21 6.99 -25.99
CA ASN A 91 -6.44 7.92 -27.10
C ASN A 91 -6.09 9.39 -26.77
N MET A 92 -5.52 9.64 -25.60
CA MET A 92 -5.11 10.96 -25.10
C MET A 92 -3.63 10.97 -24.75
N SER A 93 -2.94 12.06 -25.05
CA SER A 93 -1.55 12.27 -24.59
C SER A 93 -1.48 12.39 -23.06
N VAL A 94 -0.27 12.39 -22.50
CA VAL A 94 -0.05 12.63 -21.06
C VAL A 94 -0.75 13.91 -20.61
N GLU A 95 -0.49 15.04 -21.26
CA GLU A 95 -1.11 16.32 -20.93
C GLU A 95 -2.63 16.28 -21.07
N GLN A 96 -3.15 15.67 -22.13
CA GLN A 96 -4.60 15.52 -22.34
C GLN A 96 -5.25 14.66 -21.26
N ASN A 97 -4.60 13.60 -20.77
CA ASN A 97 -5.09 12.80 -19.66
C ASN A 97 -5.25 13.64 -18.37
N LEU A 98 -4.36 14.59 -18.12
CA LEU A 98 -4.46 15.49 -16.97
C LEU A 98 -5.58 16.54 -17.19
N LEU A 99 -5.54 17.25 -18.30
CA LEU A 99 -6.47 18.33 -18.62
C LEU A 99 -7.91 17.84 -18.81
N PHE A 100 -8.12 16.55 -19.11
CA PHE A 100 -9.45 15.95 -19.16
C PHE A 100 -10.18 16.02 -17.81
N VAL A 101 -9.46 15.92 -16.71
CA VAL A 101 -10.05 16.01 -15.35
C VAL A 101 -10.40 17.46 -15.03
N LYS A 102 -9.50 18.38 -15.34
CA LYS A 102 -9.66 19.82 -15.13
C LYS A 102 -8.77 20.59 -16.07
N ASP A 103 -9.32 21.55 -16.78
CA ASP A 103 -8.57 22.45 -17.65
C ASP A 103 -7.83 23.52 -16.82
N ASP A 104 -6.74 23.09 -16.20
CA ASP A 104 -5.85 23.89 -15.32
C ASP A 104 -4.40 23.61 -15.75
N LYS A 105 -3.92 24.39 -16.73
CA LYS A 105 -2.58 24.20 -17.32
C LYS A 105 -1.47 24.45 -16.31
N GLU A 106 -1.61 25.45 -15.45
CA GLU A 106 -0.63 25.78 -14.43
C GLU A 106 -0.44 24.60 -13.46
N LEU A 107 -1.53 24.02 -12.98
CA LEU A 107 -1.49 22.82 -12.13
C LEU A 107 -0.91 21.62 -12.90
N SER A 108 -1.31 21.42 -14.16
CA SER A 108 -0.78 20.35 -15.00
C SER A 108 0.75 20.47 -15.16
N ASP A 109 1.26 21.66 -15.47
CA ASP A 109 2.70 21.92 -15.62
C ASP A 109 3.44 21.64 -14.31
N LYS A 110 2.92 22.11 -13.18
CA LYS A 110 3.50 21.86 -11.85
C LYS A 110 3.55 20.37 -11.52
N LEU A 111 2.48 19.61 -11.77
CA LEU A 111 2.43 18.17 -11.52
C LEU A 111 3.41 17.40 -12.41
N LEU A 112 3.52 17.77 -13.70
CA LEU A 112 4.46 17.17 -14.63
C LEU A 112 5.92 17.48 -14.26
N GLU A 113 6.20 18.66 -13.71
CA GLU A 113 7.53 19.02 -13.21
C GLU A 113 7.92 18.20 -11.98
N ILE A 114 7.07 18.14 -10.95
CA ILE A 114 7.31 17.35 -9.71
C ILE A 114 7.58 15.88 -10.03
N THR A 115 6.88 15.33 -11.03
CA THR A 115 7.00 13.91 -11.42
C THR A 115 7.95 13.65 -12.58
N GLU A 116 8.72 14.66 -13.01
CA GLU A 116 9.69 14.59 -14.11
C GLU A 116 9.08 14.04 -15.42
N LEU A 117 7.87 14.46 -15.75
CA LEU A 117 7.14 14.04 -16.96
C LEU A 117 7.03 15.14 -18.01
N THR A 118 7.62 16.31 -17.79
CA THR A 118 7.49 17.49 -18.67
C THR A 118 7.82 17.17 -20.13
N GLU A 119 8.93 16.46 -20.39
CA GLU A 119 9.35 16.08 -21.74
C GLU A 119 8.44 15.02 -22.39
N LEU A 120 7.60 14.36 -21.58
CA LEU A 120 6.71 13.31 -22.04
C LEU A 120 5.27 13.79 -22.27
N ARG A 121 4.98 15.09 -22.06
CA ARG A 121 3.63 15.66 -22.10
C ARG A 121 2.81 15.34 -23.35
N LYS A 122 3.47 15.25 -24.51
CA LYS A 122 2.83 14.96 -25.81
C LYS A 122 2.81 13.47 -26.15
N ARG A 123 3.42 12.60 -25.33
CA ARG A 123 3.44 11.16 -25.59
C ARG A 123 2.11 10.51 -25.27
N MET A 124 1.81 9.43 -26.00
CA MET A 124 0.64 8.58 -25.76
C MET A 124 0.96 7.51 -24.71
N PRO A 125 0.00 7.07 -23.90
CA PRO A 125 0.21 6.04 -22.87
C PRO A 125 0.85 4.75 -23.37
N SER A 126 0.54 4.32 -24.62
CA SER A 126 1.12 3.13 -25.24
C SER A 126 2.64 3.18 -25.39
N THR A 127 3.24 4.40 -25.42
CA THR A 127 4.69 4.61 -25.58
C THR A 127 5.43 4.81 -24.26
N LEU A 128 4.73 4.73 -23.13
CA LEU A 128 5.27 4.95 -21.79
C LEU A 128 5.63 3.62 -21.11
N SER A 129 6.70 3.65 -20.29
CA SER A 129 6.98 2.55 -19.38
C SER A 129 5.93 2.44 -18.26
N GLY A 130 5.85 1.31 -17.56
CA GLY A 130 4.92 1.11 -16.45
C GLY A 130 5.04 2.21 -15.36
N GLY A 131 6.27 2.55 -14.95
CA GLY A 131 6.49 3.61 -13.97
C GLY A 131 6.14 5.02 -14.49
N GLN A 132 6.25 5.27 -15.80
CA GLN A 132 5.78 6.53 -16.40
C GLN A 132 4.24 6.58 -16.39
N LYS A 133 3.57 5.49 -16.77
CA LYS A 133 2.09 5.39 -16.69
C LYS A 133 1.59 5.62 -15.27
N GLN A 134 2.26 5.04 -14.28
CA GLN A 134 1.91 5.20 -12.87
C GLN A 134 2.01 6.66 -12.43
N ARG A 135 3.08 7.36 -12.80
CA ARG A 135 3.23 8.79 -12.52
C ARG A 135 2.17 9.65 -13.20
N VAL A 136 1.81 9.35 -14.45
CA VAL A 136 0.70 10.03 -15.15
C VAL A 136 -0.63 9.79 -14.43
N SER A 137 -0.89 8.56 -13.97
CA SER A 137 -2.10 8.24 -13.20
C SER A 137 -2.14 9.02 -11.88
N LEU A 138 -1.02 9.13 -11.18
CA LEU A 138 -0.88 9.92 -9.96
C LEU A 138 -1.14 11.43 -10.22
N CYS A 139 -0.49 12.01 -11.24
CA CYS A 139 -0.73 13.41 -11.64
C CYS A 139 -2.21 13.63 -11.96
N ARG A 140 -2.82 12.74 -12.76
CA ARG A 140 -4.22 12.84 -13.13
C ARG A 140 -5.15 12.80 -11.90
N ALA A 141 -4.86 11.95 -10.91
CA ALA A 141 -5.61 11.89 -9.66
C ALA A 141 -5.51 13.19 -8.86
N MET A 142 -4.40 13.93 -8.97
CA MET A 142 -4.16 15.20 -8.27
C MET A 142 -4.76 16.43 -8.97
N MET A 143 -5.14 16.34 -10.25
CA MET A 143 -5.67 17.49 -11.02
C MET A 143 -6.90 18.15 -10.40
N ASN A 144 -7.74 17.40 -9.70
CA ASN A 144 -8.94 17.94 -9.05
C ASN A 144 -8.67 18.49 -7.65
N LYS A 145 -7.39 18.60 -7.22
CA LYS A 145 -7.00 18.99 -5.85
C LYS A 145 -7.83 18.23 -4.81
N PRO A 146 -7.72 16.90 -4.76
CA PRO A 146 -8.61 16.06 -3.96
C PRO A 146 -8.43 16.32 -2.47
N LYS A 147 -9.51 16.18 -1.68
CA LYS A 147 -9.45 16.12 -0.23
C LYS A 147 -8.90 14.78 0.28
N LEU A 148 -9.10 13.73 -0.52
CA LEU A 148 -8.66 12.38 -0.22
C LEU A 148 -8.07 11.75 -1.47
N LEU A 149 -6.80 11.35 -1.39
CA LEU A 149 -6.12 10.57 -2.41
C LEU A 149 -6.14 9.09 -2.00
N LEU A 150 -6.67 8.25 -2.86
CA LEU A 150 -6.73 6.80 -2.70
C LEU A 150 -5.78 6.15 -3.68
N MET A 151 -4.89 5.30 -3.19
CA MET A 151 -3.91 4.59 -4.02
C MET A 151 -3.98 3.09 -3.74
N ASP A 152 -4.32 2.31 -4.77
CA ASP A 152 -4.45 0.86 -4.67
C ASP A 152 -3.20 0.20 -5.25
N GLU A 153 -2.30 -0.24 -4.37
CA GLU A 153 -1.01 -0.87 -4.68
C GLU A 153 -0.17 -0.11 -5.75
N PRO A 154 0.09 1.19 -5.56
CA PRO A 154 0.67 2.04 -6.60
C PRO A 154 2.10 1.67 -7.00
N LEU A 155 2.78 0.82 -6.25
CA LEU A 155 4.20 0.49 -6.41
C LEU A 155 4.45 -0.98 -6.77
N SER A 156 3.40 -1.83 -6.82
CA SER A 156 3.52 -3.30 -6.90
C SER A 156 4.19 -3.80 -8.20
N ALA A 157 3.98 -3.11 -9.33
CA ALA A 157 4.47 -3.54 -10.64
C ALA A 157 5.83 -2.92 -11.04
N LEU A 158 6.56 -2.31 -10.08
CA LEU A 158 7.77 -1.57 -10.37
C LEU A 158 9.03 -2.27 -9.87
N ASP A 159 10.13 -2.14 -10.64
CA ASP A 159 11.46 -2.51 -10.16
C ASP A 159 11.92 -1.61 -9.00
N SER A 160 12.94 -2.02 -8.25
CA SER A 160 13.42 -1.35 -7.04
C SER A 160 13.83 0.11 -7.25
N LYS A 161 14.45 0.42 -8.41
CA LYS A 161 14.89 1.79 -8.73
C LYS A 161 13.70 2.71 -9.04
N MET A 162 12.76 2.23 -9.86
CA MET A 162 11.56 2.97 -10.21
C MET A 162 10.63 3.14 -9.00
N ARG A 163 10.52 2.11 -8.15
CA ARG A 163 9.77 2.12 -6.89
C ARG A 163 10.27 3.24 -5.96
N LYS A 164 11.60 3.30 -5.70
CA LYS A 164 12.19 4.34 -4.86
C LYS A 164 11.96 5.74 -5.42
N LYS A 165 12.04 5.89 -6.75
CA LYS A 165 11.77 7.18 -7.41
C LYS A 165 10.31 7.61 -7.19
N LEU A 166 9.34 6.73 -7.45
CA LEU A 166 7.92 7.05 -7.28
C LEU A 166 7.56 7.30 -5.81
N GLN A 167 8.21 6.62 -4.84
CA GLN A 167 8.05 6.92 -3.41
C GLN A 167 8.40 8.39 -3.11
N ASN A 168 9.53 8.86 -3.62
CA ASN A 168 9.94 10.26 -3.43
C ASN A 168 8.97 11.25 -4.09
N GLU A 169 8.45 10.91 -5.26
CA GLU A 169 7.45 11.73 -5.98
C GLU A 169 6.10 11.77 -5.22
N ILE A 170 5.66 10.64 -4.65
CA ILE A 170 4.47 10.60 -3.78
C ILE A 170 4.65 11.51 -2.57
N LEU A 171 5.82 11.44 -1.89
CA LEU A 171 6.12 12.31 -0.75
C LEU A 171 6.19 13.79 -1.16
N ALA A 172 6.79 14.10 -2.30
CA ALA A 172 6.86 15.47 -2.81
C ALA A 172 5.46 16.04 -3.08
N LEU A 173 4.58 15.27 -3.72
CA LEU A 173 3.19 15.66 -3.95
C LEU A 173 2.41 15.77 -2.64
N HIS A 174 2.59 14.83 -1.72
CA HIS A 174 1.95 14.88 -0.42
C HIS A 174 2.33 16.14 0.37
N ASN A 175 3.63 16.46 0.42
CA ASN A 175 4.14 17.64 1.12
C ASN A 175 3.69 18.94 0.44
N GLU A 176 3.65 18.98 -0.89
CA GLU A 176 3.26 20.16 -1.66
C GLU A 176 1.78 20.50 -1.50
N PHE A 177 0.91 19.48 -1.52
CA PHE A 177 -0.54 19.67 -1.53
C PHE A 177 -1.22 19.41 -0.18
N GLY A 178 -0.55 18.79 0.77
CA GLY A 178 -1.11 18.45 2.09
C GLY A 178 -2.33 17.52 2.02
N THR A 179 -2.47 16.74 0.93
CA THR A 179 -3.65 15.90 0.68
C THR A 179 -3.67 14.72 1.63
N THR A 180 -4.80 14.49 2.33
CA THR A 180 -5.01 13.24 3.08
C THR A 180 -4.95 12.05 2.13
N THR A 181 -4.11 11.07 2.44
CA THR A 181 -3.82 9.95 1.54
C THR A 181 -4.06 8.62 2.24
N ILE A 182 -4.75 7.69 1.56
CA ILE A 182 -4.82 6.27 1.95
C ILE A 182 -4.16 5.45 0.86
N MET A 183 -3.12 4.73 1.21
CA MET A 183 -2.37 3.87 0.29
C MET A 183 -2.47 2.42 0.73
N VAL A 184 -2.92 1.54 -0.16
CA VAL A 184 -2.80 0.10 0.04
C VAL A 184 -1.39 -0.33 -0.31
N SER A 185 -0.72 -0.99 0.62
CA SER A 185 0.58 -1.65 0.38
C SER A 185 0.72 -2.86 1.30
N HIS A 186 1.41 -3.87 0.82
CA HIS A 186 1.83 -5.04 1.59
C HIS A 186 3.34 -5.08 1.82
N GLU A 187 4.09 -4.11 1.29
CA GLU A 187 5.55 -4.03 1.40
C GLU A 187 5.95 -3.21 2.62
N PRO A 188 6.57 -3.82 3.67
CA PRO A 188 6.92 -3.11 4.91
C PRO A 188 7.83 -1.90 4.70
N SER A 189 8.76 -1.99 3.74
CA SER A 189 9.70 -0.90 3.44
C SER A 189 8.99 0.34 2.86
N GLU A 190 7.98 0.14 2.03
CA GLU A 190 7.15 1.22 1.49
C GLU A 190 6.34 1.89 2.59
N ILE A 191 5.68 1.08 3.42
CA ILE A 191 4.87 1.56 4.55
C ILE A 191 5.74 2.39 5.49
N TYR A 192 6.91 1.87 5.85
CA TYR A 192 7.83 2.55 6.78
C TYR A 192 8.37 3.87 6.23
N HIS A 193 8.59 3.94 4.90
CA HIS A 193 9.14 5.13 4.26
C HIS A 193 8.10 6.22 4.00
N LEU A 194 6.87 5.84 3.65
CA LEU A 194 5.84 6.77 3.18
C LEU A 194 4.83 7.14 4.27
N ALA A 195 4.38 6.18 5.06
CA ALA A 195 3.23 6.37 5.92
C ALA A 195 3.60 6.96 7.29
N SER A 196 2.75 7.86 7.78
CA SER A 196 2.79 8.33 9.16
C SER A 196 2.02 7.41 10.11
N ARG A 197 1.10 6.61 9.59
CA ARG A 197 0.27 5.64 10.31
C ARG A 197 -0.02 4.43 9.42
N VAL A 198 -0.13 3.27 10.04
CA VAL A 198 -0.51 2.03 9.35
C VAL A 198 -1.65 1.35 10.08
N ILE A 199 -2.60 0.87 9.31
CA ILE A 199 -3.71 0.02 9.76
C ILE A 199 -3.56 -1.35 9.11
N ILE A 200 -3.63 -2.40 9.93
CA ILE A 200 -3.68 -3.78 9.46
C ILE A 200 -5.13 -4.24 9.43
N LEU A 201 -5.60 -4.57 8.24
CA LEU A 201 -6.93 -5.15 8.03
C LEU A 201 -6.80 -6.67 7.87
N ASN A 202 -7.53 -7.43 8.69
CA ASN A 202 -7.59 -8.87 8.58
C ASN A 202 -9.05 -9.32 8.63
N GLN A 203 -9.45 -10.14 7.66
CA GLN A 203 -10.83 -10.66 7.55
C GLN A 203 -11.92 -9.60 7.78
N GLY A 204 -11.74 -8.42 7.16
CA GLY A 204 -12.70 -7.31 7.21
C GLY A 204 -12.66 -6.43 8.46
N ILE A 205 -11.83 -6.74 9.45
CA ILE A 205 -11.71 -5.96 10.69
C ILE A 205 -10.32 -5.36 10.88
N ILE A 206 -10.24 -4.24 11.58
CA ILE A 206 -8.96 -3.62 11.95
C ILE A 206 -8.40 -4.40 13.15
N VAL A 207 -7.23 -5.04 12.94
CA VAL A 207 -6.54 -5.81 13.99
C VAL A 207 -5.36 -5.08 14.61
N ASN A 208 -4.80 -4.09 13.89
CA ASN A 208 -3.72 -3.26 14.41
C ASN A 208 -3.79 -1.85 13.81
N ASP A 209 -3.39 -0.84 14.58
CA ASP A 209 -3.44 0.57 14.21
C ASP A 209 -2.39 1.34 15.01
N GLY A 210 -1.44 1.97 14.32
CA GLY A 210 -0.35 2.67 15.00
C GLY A 210 0.67 3.27 14.04
N THR A 211 1.81 3.70 14.58
CA THR A 211 2.92 4.12 13.71
C THR A 211 3.53 2.90 12.99
N PRO A 212 4.13 3.10 11.79
CA PRO A 212 4.83 2.00 11.10
C PRO A 212 5.84 1.29 11.99
N LYS A 213 6.52 2.02 12.85
CA LYS A 213 7.49 1.46 13.80
C LYS A 213 6.82 0.52 14.80
N ASP A 214 5.71 0.92 15.39
CA ASP A 214 5.03 0.14 16.43
C ASP A 214 4.37 -1.12 15.87
N VAL A 215 3.85 -1.02 14.62
CA VAL A 215 3.09 -2.09 13.99
C VAL A 215 3.98 -3.08 13.25
N LEU A 216 5.04 -2.59 12.55
CA LEU A 216 5.89 -3.44 11.72
C LEU A 216 7.09 -4.01 12.46
N LEU A 217 7.58 -3.33 13.50
CA LEU A 217 8.71 -3.78 14.30
C LEU A 217 8.21 -4.48 15.58
N CYS A 218 7.54 -5.62 15.42
CA CYS A 218 7.16 -6.48 16.54
C CYS A 218 8.42 -7.08 17.20
N THR A 219 9.05 -6.33 18.13
CA THR A 219 10.14 -6.85 18.97
C THR A 219 9.53 -7.55 20.17
N ASN A 220 9.13 -8.81 20.04
CA ASN A 220 8.80 -9.66 21.18
C ASN A 220 10.11 -10.12 21.84
N GLY A 221 10.50 -9.44 22.91
CA GLY A 221 11.65 -9.82 23.73
C GLY A 221 13.01 -9.37 23.18
N SER A 222 14.09 -10.05 23.63
CA SER A 222 15.49 -9.75 23.29
C SER A 222 15.93 -10.15 21.87
N GLN A 223 15.01 -10.55 21.00
CA GLN A 223 15.27 -10.90 19.60
C GLN A 223 15.30 -9.64 18.75
N LYS A 224 16.47 -9.28 18.23
CA LYS A 224 16.63 -8.06 17.41
C LYS A 224 16.27 -8.26 15.93
N PHE A 225 16.27 -9.50 15.43
CA PHE A 225 15.91 -9.83 14.06
C PHE A 225 15.14 -11.14 14.05
N SER A 226 13.99 -11.17 13.34
CA SER A 226 13.22 -12.36 13.05
C SER A 226 12.75 -12.30 11.61
N PHE A 227 13.03 -13.35 10.85
CA PHE A 227 12.62 -13.48 9.45
C PHE A 227 11.79 -14.75 9.30
N GLU A 228 10.64 -14.64 8.65
CA GLU A 228 9.87 -15.81 8.23
C GLU A 228 10.50 -16.37 6.95
N GLY A 229 10.78 -17.67 6.95
CA GLY A 229 11.32 -18.38 5.80
C GLY A 229 10.67 -19.75 5.64
N GLU A 230 10.95 -20.41 4.53
CA GLU A 230 10.54 -21.79 4.25
C GLU A 230 11.76 -22.70 4.39
N LEU A 231 11.63 -23.79 5.20
CA LEU A 231 12.67 -24.79 5.32
C LEU A 231 12.71 -25.64 4.06
N LEU A 232 13.83 -25.58 3.34
CA LEU A 232 14.03 -26.34 2.09
C LEU A 232 14.68 -27.69 2.33
N GLU A 233 15.69 -27.74 3.24
CA GLU A 233 16.47 -28.96 3.47
C GLU A 233 17.18 -28.90 4.81
N ILE A 234 17.49 -30.06 5.40
CA ILE A 234 18.42 -30.18 6.53
C ILE A 234 19.56 -31.09 6.07
N VAL A 235 20.77 -30.57 6.07
CA VAL A 235 21.99 -31.29 5.69
C VAL A 235 22.89 -31.48 6.90
N GLU A 236 23.58 -32.63 6.96
CA GLU A 236 24.62 -32.90 7.94
C GLU A 236 25.97 -32.55 7.32
N VAL A 237 26.67 -31.62 7.96
CA VAL A 237 28.02 -31.20 7.56
C VAL A 237 28.95 -31.49 8.72
N ASP A 238 29.78 -32.50 8.55
CA ASP A 238 30.64 -33.05 9.61
C ASP A 238 29.81 -33.52 10.83
N ILE A 239 29.82 -32.73 11.90
CA ILE A 239 29.14 -33.04 13.18
C ILE A 239 28.01 -32.06 13.48
N ILE A 240 27.68 -31.18 12.54
CA ILE A 240 26.63 -30.16 12.72
C ILE A 240 25.49 -30.38 11.73
N LEU A 241 24.27 -30.09 12.18
CA LEU A 241 23.10 -30.04 11.32
C LEU A 241 22.85 -28.60 10.85
N VAL A 242 22.70 -28.44 9.55
CA VAL A 242 22.48 -27.14 8.91
C VAL A 242 21.12 -27.16 8.20
N ALA A 243 20.24 -26.27 8.60
CA ALA A 243 18.97 -26.03 7.92
C ALA A 243 19.18 -25.01 6.81
N ILE A 244 18.78 -25.34 5.58
CA ILE A 244 18.74 -24.43 4.42
C ILE A 244 17.34 -23.83 4.36
N ILE A 245 17.26 -22.51 4.54
CA ILE A 245 16.00 -21.78 4.65
C ILE A 245 15.94 -20.70 3.57
N SER A 246 14.84 -20.66 2.83
CA SER A 246 14.53 -19.59 1.87
C SER A 246 13.90 -18.43 2.60
N ILE A 247 14.52 -17.24 2.58
CA ILE A 247 13.99 -16.00 3.13
C ILE A 247 13.88 -14.97 2.00
N GLY A 248 12.67 -14.74 1.52
CA GLY A 248 12.44 -13.91 0.34
C GLY A 248 13.14 -14.49 -0.91
N GLN A 249 14.13 -13.79 -1.44
CA GLN A 249 14.93 -14.25 -2.59
C GLN A 249 16.34 -14.78 -2.22
N GLN A 250 16.58 -15.01 -0.95
CA GLN A 250 17.89 -15.45 -0.45
C GLN A 250 17.79 -16.82 0.22
N LEU A 251 18.86 -17.60 0.11
CA LEU A 251 19.06 -18.83 0.86
C LEU A 251 19.98 -18.52 2.05
N VAL A 252 19.56 -18.97 3.22
CA VAL A 252 20.29 -18.78 4.47
C VAL A 252 20.55 -20.13 5.11
N GLU A 253 21.78 -20.35 5.54
CA GLU A 253 22.20 -21.53 6.30
C GLU A 253 22.12 -21.22 7.80
N VAL A 254 21.42 -22.07 8.54
CA VAL A 254 21.25 -21.93 9.99
C VAL A 254 21.66 -23.22 10.67
N VAL A 255 22.65 -23.14 11.57
CA VAL A 255 23.02 -24.29 12.39
C VAL A 255 21.91 -24.59 13.38
N VAL A 256 21.43 -25.83 13.39
CA VAL A 256 20.36 -26.32 14.27
C VAL A 256 20.86 -27.46 15.15
N SER A 257 20.32 -27.56 16.34
CA SER A 257 20.57 -28.70 17.22
C SER A 257 19.82 -29.97 16.76
N GLU A 258 20.25 -31.13 17.19
CA GLU A 258 19.51 -32.39 16.90
C GLU A 258 18.07 -32.36 17.39
N SER A 259 17.81 -31.71 18.53
CA SER A 259 16.45 -31.56 19.08
C SER A 259 15.56 -30.64 18.25
N GLU A 260 16.12 -29.58 17.67
CA GLU A 260 15.42 -28.69 16.74
C GLU A 260 15.17 -29.39 15.43
N ALA A 261 16.17 -30.03 14.84
CA ALA A 261 16.06 -30.74 13.58
C ALA A 261 14.97 -31.83 13.56
N LYS A 262 14.81 -32.56 14.69
CA LYS A 262 13.75 -33.58 14.83
C LYS A 262 12.32 -33.02 14.76
N ASN A 263 12.14 -31.74 15.08
CA ASN A 263 10.84 -31.06 15.07
C ASN A 263 10.57 -30.26 13.80
N LEU A 264 11.54 -30.18 12.90
CA LEU A 264 11.44 -29.42 11.65
C LEU A 264 10.98 -30.33 10.51
N ILE A 265 10.04 -29.85 9.71
CA ILE A 265 9.51 -30.54 8.52
C ILE A 265 9.87 -29.74 7.30
N VAL A 266 10.49 -30.37 6.29
CA VAL A 266 10.80 -29.73 5.00
C VAL A 266 9.52 -29.19 4.37
N GLY A 267 9.57 -27.96 3.85
CA GLY A 267 8.43 -27.22 3.30
C GLY A 267 7.62 -26.43 4.33
N GLN A 268 7.93 -26.52 5.64
CA GLN A 268 7.22 -25.72 6.64
C GLN A 268 7.76 -24.30 6.72
N LYS A 269 6.89 -23.35 7.10
CA LYS A 269 7.28 -21.99 7.46
C LYS A 269 7.99 -22.00 8.82
N VAL A 270 9.14 -21.37 8.90
CA VAL A 270 9.97 -21.25 10.10
C VAL A 270 10.35 -19.80 10.36
N ASN A 271 10.49 -19.44 11.64
CA ASN A 271 11.00 -18.13 12.02
C ASN A 271 12.49 -18.24 12.38
N VAL A 272 13.34 -17.58 11.58
CA VAL A 272 14.76 -17.45 11.84
C VAL A 272 15.01 -16.19 12.66
N SER A 273 15.51 -16.33 13.87
CA SER A 273 15.82 -15.21 14.76
C SER A 273 17.26 -15.23 15.22
N THR A 274 17.86 -14.06 15.36
CA THR A 274 19.20 -13.95 15.96
C THR A 274 19.12 -13.31 17.35
N LYS A 275 19.77 -13.89 18.34
CA LYS A 275 20.04 -13.21 19.62
C LYS A 275 21.14 -12.19 19.38
N ALA A 276 20.83 -10.93 19.73
CA ALA A 276 21.68 -9.74 19.72
C ALA A 276 23.16 -9.93 19.32
N PHE A 277 23.48 -9.76 18.05
CA PHE A 277 24.81 -9.39 17.60
C PHE A 277 24.81 -7.93 17.10
N ALA A 278 25.90 -7.20 17.28
CA ALA A 278 26.07 -5.92 16.63
C ALA A 278 26.27 -6.19 15.12
N PRO A 279 25.33 -5.82 14.24
CA PRO A 279 25.54 -6.01 12.81
C PRO A 279 26.66 -5.09 12.35
N THR A 280 27.61 -5.62 11.60
CA THR A 280 28.52 -4.79 10.80
C THR A 280 27.79 -4.39 9.53
N ILE A 281 27.66 -3.07 9.33
CA ILE A 281 27.16 -2.52 8.07
C ILE A 281 28.38 -2.36 7.19
N GLY A 282 28.47 -3.16 6.13
CA GLY A 282 29.49 -3.05 5.08
C GLY A 282 29.02 -2.14 3.94
#